data_c8ef2efc21f287510b853d104cbdfcf0
#
_entry.id   c8ef2efc21f287510b853d104cbdfcf0
#
_cell.length_a   1.000
_cell.length_b   1.000
_cell.length_c   1.000
_cell.angle_alpha   90.00
_cell.angle_beta   90.00
_cell.angle_gamma   90.00
#
_symmetry.space_group_name_H-M   'P 1'
#
loop_
_entity.id
_entity.type
_entity.pdbx_description
1 polymer ?
#
loop_
_entity_poly.entity_id
_entity_poly.type
_entity_poly.pdbx_seq_one_letter_code
_entity_poly.pdbx_strand_id
1 'polypeptide(L)'
;MFDDVKGGFPVFVRSFGAGQEPALLLHCALAHSKVWTPLASRLSDSLTMIAPDMPGHGRSAPWDKRSDLHDQVSAIAKDCLGDEGHVIGHSFGATVALRLAMECPEKVRSLTLIEPVLFAAAQESDEAVFLAYLDKSKNFGEALAQQDWAKASAEFIGIWGDGRPWSSLNEKEQTQFCSQMPFIEETEPCLVEDANGLLTPGRLEGITCKTQMIRG
;
A
#
# COMPACT_ATOMS: atom_id res chain seq x y z
N MET A 1 -7.22 -13.99 17.69
CA MET A 1 -7.20 -12.79 18.55
C MET A 1 -6.27 -11.82 17.86
N PHE A 2 -6.73 -10.59 17.59
CA PHE A 2 -5.91 -9.55 16.99
C PHE A 2 -4.99 -9.01 18.07
N ASP A 3 -3.74 -8.74 17.72
CA ASP A 3 -2.71 -8.46 18.73
C ASP A 3 -2.76 -6.99 19.20
N ASP A 4 -3.37 -6.08 18.40
CA ASP A 4 -3.44 -4.65 18.73
C ASP A 4 -4.63 -3.94 18.05
N VAL A 5 -4.91 -2.71 18.46
CA VAL A 5 -5.84 -1.78 17.81
C VAL A 5 -5.06 -0.53 17.42
N LYS A 6 -4.98 -0.24 16.13
CA LYS A 6 -4.30 0.93 15.58
C LYS A 6 -5.25 1.71 14.67
N GLY A 7 -5.26 3.03 14.81
CA GLY A 7 -6.20 3.88 14.08
C GLY A 7 -7.67 3.47 14.27
N GLY A 8 -8.01 2.89 15.43
CA GLY A 8 -9.36 2.38 15.73
C GLY A 8 -9.71 1.04 15.06
N PHE A 9 -8.77 0.36 14.41
CA PHE A 9 -9.00 -0.90 13.69
C PHE A 9 -8.16 -2.05 14.28
N PRO A 10 -8.71 -3.28 14.42
CA PRO A 10 -7.97 -4.43 14.92
C PRO A 10 -6.93 -4.91 13.91
N VAL A 11 -5.65 -4.78 14.24
CA VAL A 11 -4.52 -5.12 13.37
C VAL A 11 -3.55 -6.08 14.03
N PHE A 12 -2.83 -6.80 13.19
CA PHE A 12 -1.59 -7.46 13.56
C PHE A 12 -0.42 -6.57 13.18
N VAL A 13 0.51 -6.36 14.11
CA VAL A 13 1.74 -5.59 13.88
C VAL A 13 2.94 -6.48 14.07
N ARG A 14 3.79 -6.57 13.05
CA ARG A 14 5.05 -7.31 13.12
C ARG A 14 6.21 -6.37 13.46
N SER A 15 7.07 -6.81 14.37
CA SER A 15 8.30 -6.10 14.69
C SER A 15 9.52 -6.79 14.11
N PHE A 16 10.53 -6.00 13.72
CA PHE A 16 11.82 -6.46 13.21
C PHE A 16 12.95 -5.57 13.74
N GLY A 17 14.14 -6.17 13.88
CA GLY A 17 15.35 -5.45 14.26
C GLY A 17 15.40 -5.01 15.71
N ALA A 18 16.52 -4.41 16.09
CA ALA A 18 16.77 -3.86 17.43
C ALA A 18 17.70 -2.63 17.37
N GLY A 19 17.77 -1.97 16.22
CA GLY A 19 18.52 -0.72 16.04
C GLY A 19 17.88 0.45 16.78
N GLN A 20 18.55 1.58 16.79
CA GLN A 20 18.10 2.76 17.55
C GLN A 20 17.07 3.60 16.80
N GLU A 21 17.06 3.55 15.48
CA GLU A 21 16.19 4.40 14.67
C GLU A 21 14.85 3.70 14.39
N PRO A 22 13.72 4.35 14.74
CA PRO A 22 12.39 3.78 14.47
C PRO A 22 12.03 3.86 12.98
N ALA A 23 11.35 2.82 12.46
CA ALA A 23 10.86 2.81 11.11
C ALA A 23 9.50 2.11 10.98
N LEU A 24 8.66 2.63 10.11
CA LEU A 24 7.37 2.07 9.70
C LEU A 24 7.48 1.49 8.29
N LEU A 25 7.04 0.24 8.12
CA LEU A 25 7.03 -0.45 6.83
C LEU A 25 5.59 -0.73 6.41
N LEU A 26 5.18 -0.19 5.24
CA LEU A 26 3.82 -0.33 4.71
C LEU A 26 3.84 -1.19 3.44
N HIS A 27 3.25 -2.38 3.51
CA HIS A 27 3.29 -3.37 2.42
C HIS A 27 2.37 -2.99 1.24
N CYS A 28 2.60 -3.61 0.08
CA CYS A 28 1.72 -3.47 -1.08
C CYS A 28 0.40 -4.21 -0.88
N ALA A 29 -0.61 -3.85 -1.67
CA ALA A 29 -1.85 -4.63 -1.74
C ALA A 29 -1.56 -6.11 -2.04
N LEU A 30 -2.44 -7.00 -1.60
CA LEU A 30 -2.35 -8.47 -1.73
C LEU A 30 -1.15 -9.13 -1.02
N ALA A 31 -0.36 -8.36 -0.27
CA ALA A 31 0.74 -8.85 0.54
C ALA A 31 0.41 -8.79 2.05
N HIS A 32 1.41 -8.88 2.89
CA HIS A 32 1.30 -8.70 4.34
C HIS A 32 2.69 -8.41 4.93
N SER A 33 2.77 -8.00 6.19
CA SER A 33 4.00 -7.56 6.87
C SER A 33 5.22 -8.47 6.70
N LYS A 34 5.03 -9.78 6.48
CA LYS A 34 6.14 -10.73 6.32
C LYS A 34 6.97 -10.49 5.04
N VAL A 35 6.42 -9.79 4.02
CA VAL A 35 7.18 -9.48 2.80
C VAL A 35 8.43 -8.66 3.08
N TRP A 36 8.43 -7.92 4.19
CA TRP A 36 9.55 -7.10 4.62
C TRP A 36 10.72 -7.87 5.22
N THR A 37 10.57 -9.18 5.50
CA THR A 37 11.61 -9.98 6.16
C THR A 37 13.00 -9.87 5.50
N PRO A 38 13.14 -9.94 4.15
CA PRO A 38 14.46 -9.85 3.52
C PRO A 38 15.10 -8.46 3.66
N LEU A 39 14.31 -7.39 3.57
CA LEU A 39 14.80 -6.02 3.79
C LEU A 39 15.12 -5.80 5.26
N ALA A 40 14.22 -6.18 6.13
CA ALA A 40 14.36 -5.99 7.57
C ALA A 40 15.59 -6.70 8.14
N SER A 41 15.92 -7.89 7.63
CA SER A 41 17.13 -8.62 8.06
C SER A 41 18.43 -7.88 7.72
N ARG A 42 18.43 -7.02 6.70
CA ARG A 42 19.59 -6.22 6.29
C ARG A 42 19.73 -4.92 7.08
N LEU A 43 18.64 -4.46 7.68
CA LEU A 43 18.55 -3.18 8.40
C LEU A 43 18.41 -3.37 9.92
N SER A 44 18.39 -4.63 10.40
CA SER A 44 18.09 -4.99 11.79
C SER A 44 18.99 -4.34 12.84
N ASP A 45 20.25 -4.06 12.49
CA ASP A 45 21.22 -3.48 13.42
C ASP A 45 21.05 -1.96 13.53
N SER A 46 20.47 -1.32 12.51
CA SER A 46 20.27 0.13 12.45
C SER A 46 18.87 0.55 12.85
N LEU A 47 17.86 -0.24 12.45
CA LEU A 47 16.46 0.13 12.60
C LEU A 47 15.71 -0.83 13.55
N THR A 48 14.82 -0.24 14.35
CA THR A 48 13.69 -0.96 14.96
C THR A 48 12.48 -0.68 14.09
N MET A 49 12.00 -1.72 13.41
CA MET A 49 10.96 -1.59 12.38
C MET A 49 9.65 -2.22 12.85
N ILE A 50 8.54 -1.55 12.54
CA ILE A 50 7.19 -2.09 12.71
C ILE A 50 6.48 -2.12 11.36
N ALA A 51 5.69 -3.16 11.13
CA ALA A 51 4.95 -3.39 9.91
C ALA A 51 3.54 -3.90 10.25
N PRO A 52 2.50 -3.06 10.16
CA PRO A 52 1.12 -3.54 10.29
C PRO A 52 0.72 -4.36 9.06
N ASP A 53 -0.09 -5.40 9.28
CA ASP A 53 -0.90 -5.98 8.20
C ASP A 53 -2.10 -5.05 7.96
N MET A 54 -2.35 -4.66 6.70
CA MET A 54 -3.49 -3.81 6.36
C MET A 54 -4.83 -4.53 6.60
N PRO A 55 -5.96 -3.82 6.73
CA PRO A 55 -7.28 -4.43 6.80
C PRO A 55 -7.50 -5.49 5.70
N GLY A 56 -8.03 -6.65 6.08
CA GLY A 56 -8.23 -7.78 5.15
C GLY A 56 -6.97 -8.54 4.73
N HIS A 57 -5.79 -8.19 5.25
CA HIS A 57 -4.52 -8.84 4.91
C HIS A 57 -3.88 -9.53 6.12
N GLY A 58 -3.09 -10.57 5.83
CA GLY A 58 -2.28 -11.27 6.81
C GLY A 58 -3.08 -11.76 8.00
N ARG A 59 -2.82 -11.21 9.18
CA ARG A 59 -3.46 -11.56 10.46
C ARG A 59 -4.37 -10.45 11.00
N SER A 60 -4.51 -9.33 10.28
CA SER A 60 -5.43 -8.26 10.65
C SER A 60 -6.90 -8.65 10.40
N ALA A 61 -7.83 -7.90 11.00
CA ALA A 61 -9.25 -8.11 10.81
C ALA A 61 -9.67 -7.96 9.34
N PRO A 62 -10.73 -8.67 8.90
CA PRO A 62 -11.35 -8.39 7.61
C PRO A 62 -11.74 -6.91 7.48
N TRP A 63 -11.60 -6.36 6.27
CA TRP A 63 -12.06 -5.00 6.00
C TRP A 63 -13.58 -4.91 6.15
N ASP A 64 -14.07 -3.95 6.91
CA ASP A 64 -15.48 -3.83 7.29
C ASP A 64 -16.22 -2.70 6.56
N LYS A 65 -15.54 -1.97 5.68
CA LYS A 65 -16.08 -0.89 4.84
C LYS A 65 -16.79 0.25 5.60
N ARG A 66 -16.46 0.47 6.87
CA ARG A 66 -17.08 1.54 7.69
C ARG A 66 -16.54 2.93 7.43
N SER A 67 -15.43 3.04 6.73
CA SER A 67 -14.77 4.29 6.36
C SER A 67 -14.14 4.15 4.97
N ASP A 68 -13.61 5.24 4.43
CA ASP A 68 -12.71 5.14 3.28
C ASP A 68 -11.48 4.29 3.65
N LEU A 69 -11.08 3.40 2.73
CA LEU A 69 -9.99 2.45 2.98
C LEU A 69 -8.65 3.16 3.18
N HIS A 70 -8.35 4.15 2.33
CA HIS A 70 -7.10 4.89 2.40
C HIS A 70 -7.02 5.73 3.69
N ASP A 71 -8.15 6.29 4.15
CA ASP A 71 -8.26 6.97 5.43
C ASP A 71 -7.97 6.03 6.60
N GLN A 72 -8.57 4.82 6.57
CA GLN A 72 -8.36 3.84 7.63
C GLN A 72 -6.91 3.35 7.69
N VAL A 73 -6.30 3.04 6.53
CA VAL A 73 -4.90 2.59 6.50
C VAL A 73 -3.95 3.73 6.91
N SER A 74 -4.26 4.97 6.54
CA SER A 74 -3.49 6.14 6.97
C SER A 74 -3.58 6.38 8.47
N ALA A 75 -4.76 6.19 9.09
CA ALA A 75 -4.92 6.26 10.54
C ALA A 75 -4.12 5.16 11.27
N ILE A 76 -4.13 3.93 10.73
CA ILE A 76 -3.30 2.83 11.25
C ILE A 76 -1.80 3.18 11.16
N ALA A 77 -1.35 3.69 10.00
CA ALA A 77 0.03 4.05 9.77
C ALA A 77 0.49 5.16 10.72
N LYS A 78 -0.34 6.19 10.92
CA LYS A 78 -0.07 7.30 11.85
C LYS A 78 0.06 6.84 13.30
N ASP A 79 -0.81 5.95 13.75
CA ASP A 79 -0.77 5.37 15.10
C ASP A 79 0.45 4.44 15.28
N CYS A 80 0.81 3.68 14.23
CA CYS A 80 2.00 2.83 14.23
C CYS A 80 3.31 3.63 14.23
N LEU A 81 3.38 4.76 13.52
CA LEU A 81 4.61 5.58 13.46
C LEU A 81 5.00 6.14 14.85
N GLY A 82 4.01 6.43 15.71
CA GLY A 82 4.25 7.00 17.03
C GLY A 82 4.73 8.46 16.97
N ASP A 83 5.83 8.77 17.65
CA ASP A 83 6.34 10.15 17.76
C ASP A 83 7.03 10.57 16.47
N GLU A 84 7.98 9.79 15.97
CA GLU A 84 8.68 10.06 14.71
C GLU A 84 9.40 8.80 14.19
N GLY A 85 9.73 8.75 12.90
CA GLY A 85 10.49 7.63 12.33
C GLY A 85 10.71 7.73 10.83
N HIS A 86 11.45 6.76 10.30
CA HIS A 86 11.59 6.53 8.87
C HIS A 86 10.34 5.83 8.35
N VAL A 87 9.87 6.19 7.16
CA VAL A 87 8.69 5.55 6.56
C VAL A 87 9.08 4.94 5.22
N ILE A 88 8.80 3.66 5.05
CA ILE A 88 9.06 2.91 3.82
C ILE A 88 7.74 2.29 3.37
N GLY A 89 7.27 2.66 2.19
CA GLY A 89 6.04 2.12 1.60
C GLY A 89 6.29 1.49 0.24
N HIS A 90 5.53 0.43 -0.07
CA HIS A 90 5.57 -0.23 -1.37
C HIS A 90 4.18 -0.20 -2.00
N SER A 91 4.09 0.21 -3.28
CA SER A 91 2.85 0.23 -4.08
C SER A 91 1.74 1.02 -3.36
N PHE A 92 0.60 0.42 -3.03
CA PHE A 92 -0.46 1.05 -2.23
C PHE A 92 0.08 1.57 -0.88
N GLY A 93 0.94 0.81 -0.20
CA GLY A 93 1.60 1.28 1.03
C GLY A 93 2.50 2.50 0.82
N ALA A 94 3.00 2.71 -0.40
CA ALA A 94 3.77 3.92 -0.72
C ALA A 94 2.87 5.15 -0.84
N THR A 95 1.63 5.03 -1.32
CA THR A 95 0.67 6.16 -1.33
C THR A 95 0.25 6.55 0.09
N VAL A 96 0.09 5.58 0.98
CA VAL A 96 -0.15 5.82 2.41
C VAL A 96 1.06 6.49 3.08
N ALA A 97 2.28 6.02 2.78
CA ALA A 97 3.51 6.65 3.27
C ALA A 97 3.65 8.10 2.79
N LEU A 98 3.32 8.35 1.51
CA LEU A 98 3.29 9.70 0.94
C LEU A 98 2.31 10.60 1.69
N ARG A 99 1.08 10.14 1.88
CA ARG A 99 0.06 10.87 2.64
C ARG A 99 0.50 11.16 4.07
N LEU A 100 1.12 10.22 4.73
CA LEU A 100 1.62 10.40 6.09
C LEU A 100 2.67 11.51 6.16
N ALA A 101 3.59 11.59 5.18
CA ALA A 101 4.56 12.65 5.09
C ALA A 101 3.95 14.04 4.80
N MET A 102 2.82 14.09 4.11
CA MET A 102 2.06 15.33 3.88
C MET A 102 1.31 15.79 5.14
N GLU A 103 0.67 14.86 5.85
CA GLU A 103 -0.19 15.17 6.99
C GLU A 103 0.56 15.35 8.31
N CYS A 104 1.73 14.72 8.45
CA CYS A 104 2.54 14.73 9.66
C CYS A 104 4.03 14.91 9.32
N PRO A 105 4.42 15.99 8.58
CA PRO A 105 5.80 16.17 8.11
C PRO A 105 6.82 16.21 9.26
N GLU A 106 6.42 16.66 10.43
CA GLU A 106 7.24 16.71 11.64
C GLU A 106 7.58 15.33 12.20
N LYS A 107 6.80 14.29 11.86
CA LYS A 107 7.00 12.92 12.33
C LYS A 107 7.81 12.05 11.36
N VAL A 108 7.92 12.44 10.11
CA VAL A 108 8.59 11.64 9.07
C VAL A 108 10.04 12.11 8.88
N ARG A 109 10.98 11.36 9.45
CA ARG A 109 12.43 11.64 9.32
C ARG A 109 12.95 11.45 7.90
N SER A 110 12.50 10.41 7.22
CA SER A 110 12.74 10.18 5.80
C SER A 110 11.64 9.32 5.21
N LEU A 111 11.45 9.46 3.90
CA LEU A 111 10.41 8.78 3.13
C LEU A 111 11.04 7.94 2.02
N THR A 112 10.74 6.65 1.95
CA THR A 112 11.12 5.78 0.84
C THR A 112 9.86 5.22 0.19
N LEU A 113 9.66 5.56 -1.07
CA LEU A 113 8.54 5.15 -1.90
C LEU A 113 9.02 4.13 -2.92
N ILE A 114 8.58 2.89 -2.79
CA ILE A 114 8.89 1.81 -3.73
C ILE A 114 7.69 1.64 -4.64
N GLU A 115 7.85 1.96 -5.92
CA GLU A 115 6.81 1.84 -6.96
C GLU A 115 5.44 2.41 -6.53
N PRO A 116 5.36 3.69 -6.11
CA PRO A 116 4.10 4.28 -5.72
C PRO A 116 3.10 4.28 -6.88
N VAL A 117 1.85 3.87 -6.60
CA VAL A 117 0.82 3.62 -7.62
C VAL A 117 -0.25 4.73 -7.66
N LEU A 118 0.11 5.98 -7.46
CA LEU A 118 -0.81 7.12 -7.59
C LEU A 118 -1.00 7.46 -9.07
N PHE A 119 -1.85 6.69 -9.76
CA PHE A 119 -2.07 6.81 -11.20
C PHE A 119 -2.67 8.16 -11.61
N ALA A 120 -3.48 8.78 -10.76
CA ALA A 120 -4.01 10.12 -10.96
C ALA A 120 -2.92 11.16 -11.24
N ALA A 121 -1.72 11.01 -10.68
CA ALA A 121 -0.59 11.90 -10.95
C ALA A 121 -0.15 11.89 -12.42
N ALA A 122 -0.29 10.77 -13.11
CA ALA A 122 0.01 10.68 -14.55
C ALA A 122 -1.02 11.42 -15.39
N GLN A 123 -2.29 11.48 -14.97
CA GLN A 123 -3.33 12.20 -15.68
C GLN A 123 -2.99 13.70 -15.82
N GLU A 124 -2.39 14.29 -14.79
CA GLU A 124 -2.01 15.70 -14.80
C GLU A 124 -0.65 15.97 -15.46
N SER A 125 0.29 15.02 -15.31
CA SER A 125 1.69 15.22 -15.74
C SER A 125 2.01 14.65 -17.11
N ASP A 126 1.36 13.56 -17.53
CA ASP A 126 1.56 12.88 -18.81
C ASP A 126 0.31 12.07 -19.21
N GLU A 127 -0.62 12.75 -19.90
CA GLU A 127 -1.88 12.17 -20.34
C GLU A 127 -1.68 10.91 -21.22
N ALA A 128 -0.62 10.86 -22.01
CA ALA A 128 -0.34 9.70 -22.88
C ALA A 128 0.01 8.46 -22.05
N VAL A 129 0.78 8.61 -20.96
CA VAL A 129 1.08 7.54 -20.01
C VAL A 129 -0.18 7.10 -19.29
N PHE A 130 -1.04 8.04 -18.88
CA PHE A 130 -2.30 7.71 -18.21
C PHE A 130 -3.25 6.93 -19.13
N LEU A 131 -3.41 7.36 -20.38
CA LEU A 131 -4.23 6.65 -21.37
C LEU A 131 -3.69 5.23 -21.67
N ALA A 132 -2.37 5.07 -21.78
CA ALA A 132 -1.75 3.76 -21.92
C ALA A 132 -1.98 2.84 -20.73
N TYR A 133 -1.99 3.40 -19.51
CA TYR A 133 -2.37 2.68 -18.29
C TYR A 133 -3.83 2.22 -18.34
N LEU A 134 -4.76 3.10 -18.71
CA LEU A 134 -6.19 2.78 -18.82
C LEU A 134 -6.44 1.67 -19.86
N ASP A 135 -5.77 1.75 -21.02
CA ASP A 135 -5.88 0.71 -22.05
C ASP A 135 -5.36 -0.64 -21.56
N LYS A 136 -4.18 -0.64 -20.92
CA LYS A 136 -3.57 -1.85 -20.35
C LYS A 136 -4.42 -2.48 -19.24
N SER A 137 -5.07 -1.66 -18.40
CA SER A 137 -5.88 -2.11 -17.26
C SER A 137 -7.36 -2.31 -17.58
N LYS A 138 -7.80 -2.09 -18.81
CA LYS A 138 -9.21 -2.15 -19.22
C LYS A 138 -9.91 -3.44 -18.83
N ASN A 139 -9.34 -4.60 -19.21
CA ASN A 139 -9.94 -5.89 -18.88
C ASN A 139 -10.02 -6.14 -17.37
N PHE A 140 -9.02 -5.65 -16.64
CA PHE A 140 -9.00 -5.69 -15.18
C PHE A 140 -10.16 -4.87 -14.60
N GLY A 141 -10.33 -3.61 -15.00
CA GLY A 141 -11.41 -2.74 -14.54
C GLY A 141 -12.80 -3.31 -14.87
N GLU A 142 -12.98 -3.87 -16.09
CA GLU A 142 -14.23 -4.53 -16.48
C GLU A 142 -14.54 -5.75 -15.59
N ALA A 143 -13.52 -6.55 -15.24
CA ALA A 143 -13.69 -7.71 -14.36
C ALA A 143 -14.02 -7.30 -12.93
N LEU A 144 -13.38 -6.25 -12.39
CA LEU A 144 -13.72 -5.66 -11.09
C LEU A 144 -15.18 -5.19 -11.06
N ALA A 145 -15.60 -4.39 -12.03
CA ALA A 145 -16.97 -3.86 -12.10
C ALA A 145 -18.04 -4.96 -12.18
N GLN A 146 -17.70 -6.13 -12.75
CA GLN A 146 -18.58 -7.30 -12.82
C GLN A 146 -18.44 -8.23 -11.61
N GLN A 147 -17.54 -7.91 -10.67
CA GLN A 147 -17.16 -8.75 -9.52
C GLN A 147 -16.72 -10.17 -9.92
N ASP A 148 -16.16 -10.30 -11.13
CA ASP A 148 -15.50 -11.53 -11.58
C ASP A 148 -14.08 -11.60 -10.98
N TRP A 149 -14.04 -11.99 -9.71
CA TRP A 149 -12.80 -11.98 -8.92
C TRP A 149 -11.71 -12.89 -9.49
N ALA A 150 -12.08 -13.97 -10.16
CA ALA A 150 -11.11 -14.88 -10.79
C ALA A 150 -10.46 -14.22 -12.00
N LYS A 151 -11.25 -13.60 -12.88
CA LYS A 151 -10.74 -12.84 -14.03
C LYS A 151 -9.96 -11.62 -13.57
N ALA A 152 -10.48 -10.84 -12.61
CA ALA A 152 -9.79 -9.69 -12.05
C ALA A 152 -8.42 -10.07 -11.47
N SER A 153 -8.34 -11.19 -10.73
CA SER A 153 -7.06 -11.69 -10.20
C SER A 153 -6.08 -12.09 -11.29
N ALA A 154 -6.54 -12.76 -12.34
CA ALA A 154 -5.71 -13.17 -13.47
C ALA A 154 -5.14 -11.96 -14.22
N GLU A 155 -5.98 -10.96 -14.51
CA GLU A 155 -5.57 -9.71 -15.17
C GLU A 155 -4.62 -8.91 -14.27
N PHE A 156 -4.91 -8.78 -12.97
CA PHE A 156 -4.04 -8.11 -12.00
C PHE A 156 -2.64 -8.70 -11.99
N ILE A 157 -2.53 -10.04 -11.88
CA ILE A 157 -1.23 -10.72 -11.87
C ILE A 157 -0.52 -10.58 -13.23
N GLY A 158 -1.26 -10.56 -14.32
CA GLY A 158 -0.70 -10.34 -15.65
C GLY A 158 -0.08 -8.94 -15.82
N ILE A 159 -0.59 -7.94 -15.09
CA ILE A 159 -0.13 -6.55 -15.21
C ILE A 159 0.95 -6.23 -14.17
N TRP A 160 0.74 -6.64 -12.89
CA TRP A 160 1.54 -6.24 -11.73
C TRP A 160 2.15 -7.41 -10.95
N GLY A 161 1.98 -8.64 -11.41
CA GLY A 161 2.52 -9.82 -10.74
C GLY A 161 4.03 -10.02 -10.94
N ASP A 162 4.53 -11.11 -10.39
CA ASP A 162 5.94 -11.52 -10.43
C ASP A 162 6.34 -12.24 -11.74
N GLY A 163 5.50 -12.17 -12.77
CA GLY A 163 5.71 -12.83 -14.07
C GLY A 163 5.21 -14.29 -14.13
N ARG A 164 4.72 -14.85 -13.04
CA ARG A 164 4.08 -16.17 -13.06
C ARG A 164 2.68 -16.07 -13.70
N PRO A 165 2.33 -16.92 -14.66
CA PRO A 165 0.99 -16.92 -15.20
C PRO A 165 -0.04 -17.44 -14.18
N TRP A 166 -1.26 -16.87 -14.21
CA TRP A 166 -2.36 -17.28 -13.33
C TRP A 166 -2.58 -18.80 -13.26
N SER A 167 -2.47 -19.48 -14.42
CA SER A 167 -2.63 -20.93 -14.53
C SER A 167 -1.57 -21.75 -13.81
N SER A 168 -0.46 -21.15 -13.41
CA SER A 168 0.60 -21.83 -12.65
C SER A 168 0.40 -21.78 -11.15
N LEU A 169 -0.53 -20.93 -10.68
CA LEU A 169 -0.88 -20.83 -9.27
C LEU A 169 -1.74 -22.01 -8.84
N ASN A 170 -1.48 -22.55 -7.65
CA ASN A 170 -2.34 -23.58 -7.07
C ASN A 170 -3.68 -22.99 -6.60
N GLU A 171 -4.67 -23.86 -6.35
CA GLU A 171 -6.02 -23.47 -5.96
C GLU A 171 -6.07 -22.56 -4.71
N LYS A 172 -5.19 -22.81 -3.74
CA LYS A 172 -5.09 -22.01 -2.52
C LYS A 172 -4.61 -20.58 -2.82
N GLU A 173 -3.60 -20.44 -3.65
CA GLU A 173 -3.08 -19.13 -4.09
C GLU A 173 -4.16 -18.38 -4.88
N GLN A 174 -4.83 -19.05 -5.83
CA GLN A 174 -5.91 -18.45 -6.60
C GLN A 174 -7.07 -17.99 -5.70
N THR A 175 -7.51 -18.83 -4.77
CA THR A 175 -8.56 -18.47 -3.80
C THR A 175 -8.15 -17.26 -2.96
N GLN A 176 -6.89 -17.20 -2.52
CA GLN A 176 -6.39 -16.07 -1.74
C GLN A 176 -6.44 -14.77 -2.56
N PHE A 177 -5.96 -14.78 -3.81
CA PHE A 177 -6.03 -13.60 -4.68
C PHE A 177 -7.47 -13.14 -4.91
N CYS A 178 -8.37 -14.06 -5.24
CA CYS A 178 -9.79 -13.73 -5.42
C CYS A 178 -10.41 -13.10 -4.18
N SER A 179 -10.07 -13.60 -2.98
CA SER A 179 -10.60 -13.07 -1.72
C SER A 179 -10.11 -11.64 -1.40
N GLN A 180 -9.02 -11.20 -2.02
CA GLN A 180 -8.42 -9.89 -1.80
C GLN A 180 -8.80 -8.85 -2.88
N MET A 181 -9.42 -9.27 -3.99
CA MET A 181 -9.85 -8.34 -5.05
C MET A 181 -10.81 -7.25 -4.57
N PRO A 182 -11.76 -7.50 -3.65
CA PRO A 182 -12.58 -6.42 -3.07
C PRO A 182 -11.78 -5.32 -2.38
N PHE A 183 -10.57 -5.62 -1.86
CA PHE A 183 -9.67 -4.59 -1.34
C PHE A 183 -9.10 -3.72 -2.47
N ILE A 184 -8.74 -4.31 -3.60
CA ILE A 184 -8.22 -3.57 -4.76
C ILE A 184 -9.29 -2.62 -5.31
N GLU A 185 -10.53 -3.08 -5.43
CA GLU A 185 -11.67 -2.24 -5.83
C GLU A 185 -11.78 -0.99 -4.93
N GLU A 186 -11.66 -1.15 -3.63
CA GLU A 186 -11.72 -0.04 -2.65
C GLU A 186 -10.51 0.92 -2.73
N THR A 187 -9.42 0.55 -3.41
CA THR A 187 -8.26 1.44 -3.60
C THR A 187 -8.40 2.36 -4.82
N GLU A 188 -9.23 2.02 -5.80
CA GLU A 188 -9.34 2.74 -7.07
C GLU A 188 -9.68 4.23 -6.91
N PRO A 189 -10.64 4.64 -6.06
CA PRO A 189 -10.98 6.06 -5.91
C PRO A 189 -9.78 6.92 -5.49
N CYS A 190 -8.94 6.42 -4.60
CA CYS A 190 -7.72 7.13 -4.20
C CYS A 190 -6.66 7.13 -5.32
N LEU A 191 -6.41 5.97 -5.93
CA LEU A 191 -5.27 5.79 -6.82
C LEU A 191 -5.48 6.37 -8.21
N VAL A 192 -6.71 6.32 -8.72
CA VAL A 192 -7.06 6.71 -10.10
C VAL A 192 -7.75 8.07 -10.15
N GLU A 193 -8.58 8.39 -9.16
CA GLU A 193 -9.40 9.60 -9.13
C GLU A 193 -8.90 10.64 -8.12
N ASP A 194 -7.85 10.34 -7.35
CA ASP A 194 -7.33 11.17 -6.25
C ASP A 194 -8.42 11.61 -5.25
N ALA A 195 -9.37 10.73 -4.94
CA ALA A 195 -10.50 11.03 -4.06
C ALA A 195 -10.08 11.56 -2.67
N ASN A 196 -8.87 11.20 -2.20
CA ASN A 196 -8.31 11.69 -0.94
C ASN A 196 -7.48 12.98 -1.10
N GLY A 197 -7.42 13.55 -2.30
CA GLY A 197 -6.78 14.84 -2.59
C GLY A 197 -5.27 14.87 -2.33
N LEU A 198 -4.55 13.78 -2.62
CA LEU A 198 -3.10 13.71 -2.45
C LEU A 198 -2.37 14.69 -3.40
N LEU A 199 -2.96 14.97 -4.56
CA LEU A 199 -2.42 15.89 -5.57
C LEU A 199 -2.93 17.33 -5.41
N THR A 200 -3.69 17.63 -4.37
CA THR A 200 -4.10 19.01 -4.09
C THR A 200 -2.87 19.93 -4.03
N PRO A 201 -2.87 21.07 -4.76
CA PRO A 201 -1.73 22.00 -4.80
C PRO A 201 -1.22 22.36 -3.39
N GLY A 202 0.09 22.33 -3.20
CA GLY A 202 0.76 22.63 -1.92
C GLY A 202 0.95 21.42 -1.00
N ARG A 203 0.30 20.28 -1.24
CA ARG A 203 0.47 19.11 -0.38
C ARG A 203 1.80 18.39 -0.60
N LEU A 204 2.20 18.19 -1.85
CA LEU A 204 3.50 17.59 -2.19
C LEU A 204 4.66 18.48 -1.76
N GLU A 205 4.52 19.79 -1.97
CA GLU A 205 5.52 20.80 -1.58
C GLU A 205 5.68 20.90 -0.06
N GLY A 206 4.68 20.46 0.71
CA GLY A 206 4.73 20.38 2.17
C GLY A 206 5.64 19.27 2.70
N ILE A 207 6.11 18.34 1.86
CA ILE A 207 7.02 17.26 2.27
C ILE A 207 8.42 17.81 2.41
N THR A 208 8.91 17.91 3.63
CA THR A 208 10.22 18.50 3.95
C THR A 208 11.32 17.48 4.23
N CYS A 209 10.96 16.21 4.44
CA CYS A 209 11.91 15.16 4.73
C CYS A 209 12.67 14.69 3.47
N LYS A 210 13.83 14.05 3.68
CA LYS A 210 14.55 13.39 2.58
C LYS A 210 13.68 12.30 1.98
N THR A 211 13.40 12.39 0.67
CA THR A 211 12.56 11.45 -0.04
C THR A 211 13.35 10.69 -1.09
N GLN A 212 13.20 9.37 -1.11
CA GLN A 212 13.74 8.48 -2.13
C GLN A 212 12.59 7.77 -2.84
N MET A 213 12.61 7.77 -4.18
CA MET A 213 11.73 6.97 -5.01
C MET A 213 12.53 5.83 -5.65
N ILE A 214 11.99 4.62 -5.58
CA ILE A 214 12.58 3.41 -6.17
C ILE A 214 11.60 2.90 -7.22
N ARG A 215 12.10 2.68 -8.42
CA ARG A 215 11.40 2.08 -9.55
C ARG A 215 12.09 0.79 -9.94
N GLY A 216 11.31 -0.31 -10.15
CA GLY A 216 11.73 -1.56 -10.75
C GLY A 216 11.71 -1.52 -12.28
#